data_479ed5c0a7a79411320e2a0d7e64d600
#
_entry.id   479ed5c0a7a79411320e2a0d7e64d600
#
_cell.length_a   1.000
_cell.length_b   1.000
_cell.length_c   1.000
_cell.angle_alpha   90.00
_cell.angle_beta   90.00
_cell.angle_gamma   90.00
#
_symmetry.space_group_name_H-M   'P 1'
#
loop_
_entity.id
_entity.type
_entity.pdbx_description
1 polymer ?
#
loop_
_entity_poly.entity_id
_entity_poly.type
_entity_poly.pdbx_seq_one_letter_code
_entity_poly.pdbx_strand_id
1 'polypeptide(L)'
;MVTMVGNESSIEKLVTDLIYLEHDAIAAYESCIERLDNKEFSAQVATFREDHLQHLQVLNEMARELGVETPTEGDMKQMLTTGKIALADIMGDAAILRAMKTNEDDTVSAYERASRHEDAIPASKAFFMKAHQDEERHRAWMSTTADTLS
;
A
#
# COMPACT_ATOMS: atom_id res chain seq x y z
N MET A 1 2.14 12.47 7.32
CA MET A 1 3.53 12.13 7.61
C MET A 1 4.11 11.31 6.46
N VAL A 2 5.29 11.66 5.99
CA VAL A 2 5.94 10.95 4.87
C VAL A 2 6.56 9.65 5.39
N THR A 3 6.32 8.56 4.68
CA THR A 3 6.90 7.27 5.07
C THR A 3 8.42 7.26 4.93
N MET A 4 9.08 6.53 5.81
CA MET A 4 10.51 6.26 5.74
C MET A 4 10.83 4.89 5.15
N VAL A 5 9.80 4.10 4.80
CA VAL A 5 10.00 2.78 4.22
C VAL A 5 10.75 2.89 2.90
N GLY A 6 11.73 2.03 2.71
CA GLY A 6 12.66 2.05 1.57
C GLY A 6 14.05 2.54 1.94
N ASN A 7 14.23 3.12 3.13
CA ASN A 7 15.51 3.63 3.61
C ASN A 7 16.25 2.65 4.53
N GLU A 8 15.74 1.43 4.69
CA GLU A 8 16.34 0.41 5.54
C GLU A 8 17.72 0.00 5.00
N SER A 9 18.64 -0.24 5.92
CA SER A 9 19.99 -0.65 5.56
C SER A 9 20.09 -2.11 5.08
N SER A 10 19.15 -2.97 5.50
CA SER A 10 19.12 -4.38 5.11
C SER A 10 17.88 -4.72 4.29
N ILE A 11 18.03 -5.67 3.38
CA ILE A 11 16.90 -6.15 2.56
C ILE A 11 15.86 -6.86 3.44
N GLU A 12 16.30 -7.57 4.49
CA GLU A 12 15.41 -8.25 5.40
C GLU A 12 14.46 -7.25 6.10
N LYS A 13 15.01 -6.16 6.59
CA LYS A 13 14.25 -5.10 7.24
C LYS A 13 13.31 -4.42 6.24
N LEU A 14 13.80 -4.15 5.04
CA LEU A 14 12.99 -3.54 3.98
C LEU A 14 11.76 -4.40 3.66
N VAL A 15 11.97 -5.70 3.45
CA VAL A 15 10.87 -6.61 3.12
C VAL A 15 9.85 -6.66 4.28
N THR A 16 10.32 -6.73 5.52
CA THR A 16 9.45 -6.72 6.70
C THR A 16 8.60 -5.45 6.74
N ASP A 17 9.22 -4.30 6.54
CA ASP A 17 8.52 -3.01 6.60
C ASP A 17 7.53 -2.85 5.43
N LEU A 18 7.87 -3.37 4.25
CA LEU A 18 6.93 -3.37 3.12
C LEU A 18 5.71 -4.26 3.39
N ILE A 19 5.90 -5.40 4.08
CA ILE A 19 4.78 -6.26 4.47
C ILE A 19 3.82 -5.48 5.39
N TYR A 20 4.35 -4.78 6.38
CA TYR A 20 3.52 -3.95 7.25
C TYR A 20 2.79 -2.86 6.47
N LEU A 21 3.50 -2.19 5.56
CA LEU A 21 2.93 -1.13 4.74
C LEU A 21 1.78 -1.66 3.87
N GLU A 22 1.94 -2.84 3.28
CA GLU A 22 0.89 -3.46 2.46
C GLU A 22 -0.34 -3.83 3.30
N HIS A 23 -0.15 -4.39 4.49
CA HIS A 23 -1.28 -4.69 5.37
C HIS A 23 -2.05 -3.43 5.76
N ASP A 24 -1.34 -2.35 6.05
CA ASP A 24 -1.97 -1.06 6.37
C ASP A 24 -2.75 -0.52 5.17
N ALA A 25 -2.16 -0.62 3.97
CA ALA A 25 -2.81 -0.19 2.73
C ALA A 25 -4.09 -1.00 2.47
N ILE A 26 -4.03 -2.33 2.64
CA ILE A 26 -5.20 -3.20 2.45
C ILE A 26 -6.33 -2.82 3.41
N ALA A 27 -6.00 -2.54 4.67
CA ALA A 27 -7.00 -2.11 5.65
C ALA A 27 -7.65 -0.79 5.26
N ALA A 28 -6.86 0.17 4.77
CA ALA A 28 -7.38 1.46 4.28
C ALA A 28 -8.28 1.25 3.06
N TYR A 29 -7.89 0.38 2.14
CA TYR A 29 -8.68 0.04 0.96
C TYR A 29 -10.04 -0.56 1.34
N GLU A 30 -10.05 -1.50 2.30
CA GLU A 30 -11.29 -2.11 2.77
C GLU A 30 -12.23 -1.06 3.38
N SER A 31 -11.71 -0.15 4.19
CA SER A 31 -12.48 0.95 4.76
C SER A 31 -13.02 1.86 3.66
N CYS A 32 -12.20 2.18 2.67
CA CYS A 32 -12.59 3.01 1.53
C CYS A 32 -13.75 2.37 0.75
N ILE A 33 -13.65 1.08 0.44
CA ILE A 33 -14.69 0.34 -0.30
C ILE A 33 -16.03 0.43 0.44
N GLU A 34 -16.03 0.27 1.75
CA GLU A 34 -17.24 0.33 2.57
C GLU A 34 -17.86 1.73 2.60
N ARG A 35 -17.03 2.77 2.57
CA ARG A 35 -17.46 4.15 2.82
C ARG A 35 -17.83 4.94 1.57
N LEU A 36 -17.34 4.54 0.40
CA LEU A 36 -17.67 5.24 -0.85
C LEU A 36 -19.14 5.08 -1.17
N ASP A 37 -19.80 6.19 -1.46
CA ASP A 37 -21.21 6.21 -1.87
C ASP A 37 -21.37 5.71 -3.31
N ASN A 38 -20.46 6.08 -4.19
CA ASN A 38 -20.47 5.63 -5.58
C ASN A 38 -19.93 4.21 -5.67
N LYS A 39 -20.80 3.27 -5.99
CA LYS A 39 -20.44 1.85 -6.00
C LYS A 39 -19.53 1.46 -7.17
N GLU A 40 -19.50 2.25 -8.24
CA GLU A 40 -18.53 2.05 -9.32
C GLU A 40 -17.12 2.39 -8.84
N PHE A 41 -17.00 3.43 -8.01
CA PHE A 41 -15.71 3.77 -7.38
C PHE A 41 -15.27 2.66 -6.42
N SER A 42 -16.20 2.14 -5.61
CA SER A 42 -15.91 1.01 -4.72
C SER A 42 -15.39 -0.20 -5.49
N ALA A 43 -16.00 -0.51 -6.63
CA ALA A 43 -15.56 -1.62 -7.47
C ALA A 43 -14.16 -1.40 -8.04
N GLN A 44 -13.85 -0.17 -8.46
CA GLN A 44 -12.50 0.16 -8.95
C GLN A 44 -11.46 0.04 -7.85
N VAL A 45 -11.77 0.54 -6.66
CA VAL A 45 -10.88 0.43 -5.50
C VAL A 45 -10.68 -1.05 -5.12
N ALA A 46 -11.73 -1.86 -5.21
CA ALA A 46 -11.61 -3.30 -4.97
C ALA A 46 -10.66 -3.98 -5.96
N THR A 47 -10.67 -3.54 -7.23
CA THR A 47 -9.73 -4.03 -8.24
C THR A 47 -8.29 -3.66 -7.87
N PHE A 48 -8.05 -2.45 -7.42
CA PHE A 48 -6.72 -2.01 -6.98
C PHE A 48 -6.27 -2.78 -5.73
N ARG A 49 -7.20 -3.11 -4.85
CA ARG A 49 -6.90 -3.93 -3.66
C ARG A 49 -6.28 -5.27 -4.04
N GLU A 50 -6.72 -5.86 -5.14
CA GLU A 50 -6.14 -7.12 -5.62
C GLU A 50 -4.64 -6.98 -5.95
N ASP A 51 -4.21 -5.84 -6.46
CA ASP A 51 -2.79 -5.57 -6.69
C ASP A 51 -2.02 -5.61 -5.37
N HIS A 52 -2.56 -5.01 -4.31
CA HIS A 52 -1.94 -5.02 -2.98
C HIS A 52 -1.85 -6.44 -2.41
N LEU A 53 -2.88 -7.26 -2.63
CA LEU A 53 -2.85 -8.66 -2.19
C LEU A 53 -1.75 -9.45 -2.92
N GLN A 54 -1.55 -9.20 -4.21
CA GLN A 54 -0.48 -9.81 -4.99
C GLN A 54 0.90 -9.34 -4.50
N HIS A 55 1.06 -8.05 -4.24
CA HIS A 55 2.30 -7.51 -3.68
C HIS A 55 2.63 -8.21 -2.37
N LEU A 56 1.64 -8.36 -1.49
CA LEU A 56 1.82 -9.01 -0.20
C LEU A 56 2.25 -10.47 -0.36
N GLN A 57 1.65 -11.20 -1.31
CA GLN A 57 2.02 -12.58 -1.58
C GLN A 57 3.49 -12.70 -1.98
N VAL A 58 3.96 -11.84 -2.88
CA VAL A 58 5.35 -11.84 -3.33
C VAL A 58 6.28 -11.48 -2.18
N LEU A 59 5.93 -10.47 -1.39
CA LEU A 59 6.74 -10.06 -0.24
C LEU A 59 6.85 -11.17 0.81
N ASN A 60 5.78 -11.91 1.06
CA ASN A 60 5.80 -13.04 1.98
C ASN A 60 6.72 -14.16 1.47
N GLU A 61 6.72 -14.41 0.16
CA GLU A 61 7.65 -15.38 -0.44
C GLU A 61 9.10 -14.92 -0.31
N MET A 62 9.36 -13.63 -0.54
CA MET A 62 10.69 -13.06 -0.36
C MET A 62 11.16 -13.20 1.09
N ALA A 63 10.27 -12.94 2.06
CA ALA A 63 10.59 -13.07 3.48
C ALA A 63 10.98 -14.51 3.82
N ARG A 64 10.26 -15.49 3.28
CA ARG A 64 10.60 -16.92 3.48
C ARG A 64 11.97 -17.26 2.91
N GLU A 65 12.28 -16.78 1.71
CA GLU A 65 13.57 -16.99 1.07
C GLU A 65 14.72 -16.37 1.86
N LEU A 66 14.45 -15.22 2.48
CA LEU A 66 15.44 -14.53 3.32
C LEU A 66 15.54 -15.12 4.73
N GLY A 67 14.66 -16.04 5.09
CA GLY A 67 14.60 -16.61 6.43
C GLY A 67 14.09 -15.64 7.50
N VAL A 68 13.30 -14.66 7.09
CA VAL A 68 12.72 -13.65 7.98
C VAL A 68 11.32 -14.08 8.41
N GLU A 69 11.00 -13.89 9.69
CA GLU A 69 9.66 -14.16 10.18
C GLU A 69 8.68 -13.09 9.65
N THR A 70 7.54 -13.56 9.16
CA THR A 70 6.46 -12.64 8.78
C THR A 70 5.70 -12.21 10.05
N PRO A 71 5.10 -10.99 10.03
CA PRO A 71 4.30 -10.54 11.18
C PRO A 71 3.17 -11.51 11.52
N THR A 72 2.90 -11.68 12.81
CA THR A 72 1.81 -12.53 13.28
C THR A 72 0.47 -11.81 13.12
N GLU A 73 -0.64 -12.55 13.24
CA GLU A 73 -1.98 -11.94 13.25
C GLU A 73 -2.13 -10.92 14.39
N GLY A 74 -1.52 -11.20 15.54
CA GLY A 74 -1.55 -10.26 16.67
C GLY A 74 -0.82 -8.96 16.36
N ASP A 75 0.34 -9.06 15.72
CA ASP A 75 1.10 -7.88 15.26
C ASP A 75 0.27 -7.07 14.27
N MET A 76 -0.40 -7.74 13.34
CA MET A 76 -1.23 -7.11 12.33
C MET A 76 -2.44 -6.40 12.94
N LYS A 77 -3.08 -6.99 13.95
CA LYS A 77 -4.22 -6.36 14.63
C LYS A 77 -3.86 -5.03 15.28
N GLN A 78 -2.65 -4.93 15.82
CA GLN A 78 -2.18 -3.68 16.42
C GLN A 78 -1.93 -2.60 15.36
N MET A 79 -1.49 -3.00 14.18
CA MET A 79 -1.19 -2.06 13.09
C MET A 79 -2.42 -1.65 12.27
N LEU A 80 -3.35 -2.57 12.07
CA LEU A 80 -4.49 -2.36 11.17
C LEU A 80 -5.42 -1.22 11.59
N THR A 81 -5.32 -0.76 12.84
CA THR A 81 -6.13 0.36 13.33
C THR A 81 -5.77 1.69 12.66
N THR A 82 -4.50 1.88 12.25
CA THR A 82 -4.04 3.15 11.70
C THR A 82 -4.72 3.49 10.38
N GLY A 83 -4.77 2.56 9.43
CA GLY A 83 -5.41 2.79 8.13
C GLY A 83 -6.92 3.02 8.25
N LYS A 84 -7.59 2.29 9.14
CA LYS A 84 -9.01 2.45 9.39
C LYS A 84 -9.33 3.77 10.08
N ILE A 85 -8.51 4.16 11.06
CA ILE A 85 -8.67 5.42 11.79
C ILE A 85 -8.51 6.62 10.86
N ALA A 86 -7.58 6.54 9.92
CA ALA A 86 -7.33 7.63 8.98
C ALA A 86 -8.57 8.00 8.16
N LEU A 87 -9.49 7.07 7.93
CA LEU A 87 -10.72 7.30 7.16
C LEU A 87 -11.97 7.46 8.04
N ALA A 88 -11.85 7.23 9.34
CA ALA A 88 -13.01 7.09 10.25
C ALA A 88 -13.94 8.30 10.25
N ASP A 89 -13.39 9.50 10.21
CA ASP A 89 -14.15 10.76 10.32
C ASP A 89 -14.27 11.48 8.98
N ILE A 90 -13.85 10.87 7.89
CA ILE A 90 -13.88 11.49 6.56
C ILE A 90 -15.23 11.21 5.91
N MET A 91 -15.87 12.26 5.40
CA MET A 91 -17.17 12.15 4.75
C MET A 91 -17.12 12.68 3.31
N GLY A 92 -17.79 11.94 2.44
CA GLY A 92 -17.89 12.28 1.03
C GLY A 92 -16.80 11.64 0.18
N ASP A 93 -17.17 11.21 -1.01
CA ASP A 93 -16.28 10.43 -1.88
C ASP A 93 -15.00 11.20 -2.25
N ALA A 94 -15.12 12.50 -2.56
CA ALA A 94 -13.95 13.30 -2.91
C ALA A 94 -12.91 13.33 -1.79
N ALA A 95 -13.35 13.54 -0.54
CA ALA A 95 -12.45 13.60 0.61
C ALA A 95 -11.83 12.22 0.91
N ILE A 96 -12.63 11.16 0.78
CA ILE A 96 -12.14 9.79 0.97
C ILE A 96 -11.05 9.47 -0.06
N LEU A 97 -11.29 9.78 -1.32
CA LEU A 97 -10.32 9.51 -2.39
C LEU A 97 -9.04 10.35 -2.24
N ARG A 98 -9.14 11.59 -1.74
CA ARG A 98 -7.96 12.40 -1.45
C ARG A 98 -7.14 11.83 -0.31
N ALA A 99 -7.80 11.30 0.72
CA ALA A 99 -7.10 10.62 1.81
C ALA A 99 -6.40 9.36 1.31
N MET A 100 -7.06 8.58 0.45
CA MET A 100 -6.45 7.41 -0.17
C MET A 100 -5.26 7.78 -1.05
N LYS A 101 -5.36 8.86 -1.80
CA LYS A 101 -4.25 9.38 -2.62
C LYS A 101 -3.03 9.68 -1.74
N THR A 102 -3.26 10.27 -0.57
CA THR A 102 -2.18 10.56 0.38
C THR A 102 -1.50 9.27 0.85
N ASN A 103 -2.28 8.22 1.12
CA ASN A 103 -1.70 6.91 1.45
C ASN A 103 -0.89 6.34 0.28
N GLU A 104 -1.35 6.53 -0.95
CA GLU A 104 -0.63 6.08 -2.14
C GLU A 104 0.67 6.84 -2.36
N ASP A 105 0.77 8.10 -1.92
CA ASP A 105 2.05 8.82 -1.93
C ASP A 105 3.11 8.05 -1.15
N ASP A 106 2.74 7.45 -0.03
CA ASP A 106 3.66 6.65 0.79
C ASP A 106 4.07 5.35 0.10
N THR A 107 3.12 4.63 -0.49
CA THR A 107 3.43 3.36 -1.18
C THR A 107 4.25 3.60 -2.44
N VAL A 108 3.96 4.64 -3.19
CA VAL A 108 4.77 5.04 -4.36
C VAL A 108 6.22 5.30 -3.93
N SER A 109 6.41 6.10 -2.89
CA SER A 109 7.75 6.44 -2.40
C SER A 109 8.50 5.22 -1.90
N ALA A 110 7.81 4.34 -1.16
CA ALA A 110 8.42 3.14 -0.59
C ALA A 110 8.94 2.20 -1.69
N TYR A 111 8.13 1.93 -2.71
CA TYR A 111 8.55 1.04 -3.80
C TYR A 111 9.59 1.67 -4.71
N GLU A 112 9.56 2.98 -4.92
CA GLU A 112 10.62 3.66 -5.66
C GLU A 112 11.96 3.47 -4.96
N ARG A 113 12.00 3.70 -3.65
CA ARG A 113 13.23 3.50 -2.86
C ARG A 113 13.66 2.04 -2.85
N ALA A 114 12.70 1.12 -2.70
CA ALA A 114 12.98 -0.32 -2.69
C ALA A 114 13.67 -0.77 -3.98
N SER A 115 13.22 -0.23 -5.13
CA SER A 115 13.79 -0.57 -6.43
C SER A 115 15.26 -0.16 -6.57
N ARG A 116 15.74 0.74 -5.71
CA ARG A 116 17.12 1.24 -5.69
C ARG A 116 17.96 0.64 -4.57
N HIS A 117 17.39 -0.30 -3.79
CA HIS A 117 18.10 -0.87 -2.65
C HIS A 117 19.31 -1.67 -3.12
N GLU A 118 20.46 -1.45 -2.47
CA GLU A 118 21.74 -2.07 -2.85
C GLU A 118 21.72 -3.60 -2.80
N ASP A 119 20.99 -4.16 -1.82
CA ASP A 119 20.95 -5.60 -1.60
C ASP A 119 19.85 -6.30 -2.39
N ALA A 120 19.03 -5.56 -3.15
CA ALA A 120 17.98 -6.17 -3.95
C ALA A 120 18.57 -6.86 -5.18
N ILE A 121 18.23 -8.13 -5.33
CA ILE A 121 18.64 -8.90 -6.52
C ILE A 121 17.77 -8.48 -7.72
N PRO A 122 18.18 -8.78 -8.97
CA PRO A 122 17.43 -8.34 -10.16
C PRO A 122 15.95 -8.72 -10.15
N ALA A 123 15.59 -9.92 -9.69
CA ALA A 123 14.19 -10.35 -9.61
C ALA A 123 13.40 -9.50 -8.62
N SER A 124 14.01 -9.15 -7.48
CA SER A 124 13.39 -8.29 -6.48
C SER A 124 13.21 -6.86 -7.00
N LYS A 125 14.22 -6.33 -7.69
CA LYS A 125 14.12 -4.99 -8.30
C LYS A 125 13.00 -4.93 -9.33
N ALA A 126 12.86 -5.96 -10.16
CA ALA A 126 11.79 -6.04 -11.15
C ALA A 126 10.42 -6.01 -10.48
N PHE A 127 10.25 -6.76 -9.38
CA PHE A 127 9.02 -6.73 -8.59
C PHE A 127 8.76 -5.34 -8.00
N PHE A 128 9.76 -4.72 -7.38
CA PHE A 128 9.60 -3.39 -6.77
C PHE A 128 9.23 -2.35 -7.82
N MET A 129 9.81 -2.41 -9.01
CA MET A 129 9.47 -1.50 -10.10
C MET A 129 8.03 -1.71 -10.60
N LYS A 130 7.59 -2.95 -10.70
CA LYS A 130 6.20 -3.25 -11.08
C LYS A 130 5.22 -2.75 -10.02
N ALA A 131 5.51 -3.02 -8.75
CA ALA A 131 4.69 -2.53 -7.66
C ALA A 131 4.62 -1.00 -7.65
N HIS A 132 5.73 -0.33 -7.89
CA HIS A 132 5.78 1.14 -8.01
C HIS A 132 4.84 1.63 -9.11
N GLN A 133 4.84 0.98 -10.27
CA GLN A 133 3.94 1.34 -11.37
C GLN A 133 2.47 1.12 -10.99
N ASP A 134 2.16 0.03 -10.30
CA ASP A 134 0.80 -0.23 -9.80
C ASP A 134 0.34 0.90 -8.87
N GLU A 135 1.20 1.31 -7.94
CA GLU A 135 0.87 2.36 -6.98
C GLU A 135 0.69 3.73 -7.66
N GLU A 136 1.52 4.05 -8.65
CA GLU A 136 1.36 5.28 -9.42
C GLU A 136 0.02 5.31 -10.16
N ARG A 137 -0.40 4.19 -10.71
CA ARG A 137 -1.68 4.05 -11.41
C ARG A 137 -2.85 4.24 -10.44
N HIS A 138 -2.78 3.62 -9.25
CA HIS A 138 -3.80 3.81 -8.20
C HIS A 138 -3.90 5.28 -7.81
N ARG A 139 -2.77 5.89 -7.53
CA ARG A 139 -2.70 7.30 -7.11
C ARG A 139 -3.28 8.24 -8.16
N ALA A 140 -2.93 8.03 -9.43
CA ALA A 140 -3.41 8.86 -10.53
C ALA A 140 -4.94 8.78 -10.65
N TRP A 141 -5.52 7.58 -10.53
CA TRP A 141 -6.96 7.41 -10.59
C TRP A 141 -7.66 8.11 -9.42
N MET A 142 -7.12 7.96 -8.21
CA MET A 142 -7.69 8.57 -7.01
C MET A 142 -7.67 10.10 -7.12
N SER A 143 -6.56 10.67 -7.54
CA SER A 143 -6.40 12.11 -7.69
C SER A 143 -7.34 12.67 -8.77
N THR A 144 -7.35 12.07 -9.94
CA THR A 144 -8.19 12.50 -11.07
C THR A 144 -9.67 12.39 -10.73
N THR A 145 -10.07 11.26 -10.12
CA THR A 145 -11.47 11.02 -9.76
C THR A 145 -11.93 12.00 -8.69
N ALA A 146 -11.12 12.24 -7.66
CA ALA A 146 -11.44 13.22 -6.63
C ALA A 146 -11.65 14.62 -7.23
N ASP A 147 -10.78 15.00 -8.16
CA ASP A 147 -10.86 16.31 -8.80
C ASP A 147 -12.15 16.50 -9.61
N THR A 148 -12.69 15.42 -10.20
CA THR A 148 -13.96 15.47 -10.94
C THR A 148 -15.17 15.67 -10.03
N LEU A 149 -15.03 15.40 -8.74
CA LEU A 149 -16.12 15.46 -7.77
C LEU A 149 -16.20 16.80 -7.03
N SER A 150 -15.21 17.64 -7.18
CA SER A 150 -15.14 18.92 -6.41
C SER A 150 -15.55 20.15 -7.19
#